data_34958872ec69ae3934a83b552fd7eafb
#
_entry.id   34958872ec69ae3934a83b552fd7eafb
#
_cell.length_a   1.000
_cell.length_b   1.000
_cell.length_c   1.000
_cell.angle_alpha   90.00
_cell.angle_beta   90.00
_cell.angle_gamma   90.00
#
_symmetry.space_group_name_H-M   'P 1'
#
loop_
_entity.id
_entity.type
_entity.pdbx_description
1 polymer ?
#
loop_
_entity_poly.entity_id
_entity_poly.type
_entity_poly.pdbx_seq_one_letter_code
_entity_poly.pdbx_strand_id
1 'polypeptide(L)'
;MERILILDFGGQYNQLIARRVRECEVYCEVHPYTMPVEDIRAFSPIGIIFTGGPNSVYEEGTPQVNPAVFELGVPILGICYGCQLMAQMLGGKVTPAQEESAREYGKTVTWYDPSSSIFHGLPEKGISWMSHGDYMARVPEGFRLTAHSAACSHVAIADETRRFYGVQFHPEVSHTEYGTQMIRNFLYEVCGAHGTWSMADYKGTAIHQIREHVGRGKVLLALSGGVDSAVCAALLAEAIGSQLTCVFVDHGLMRLNEGDEVQAAFAKWPMKFVRVNAETRFLTKLAGQSNPERKRKIIGEEFIRVFEEEAMKIGAVDYLAQGTIYPDVIESGAGSAAVIKSHHNVGGLPDHVKFRAILEPLKMLFKDEVRQLGRELGLPEYLVSRQPFPGPGLAIRIIGEVTKEKADTLRQADFIFRDILTKAG
;
A
#
# COMPACT_ATOMS: atom_id res chain seq x y z
N MET A 1 15.12 -14.33 -2.38
CA MET A 1 14.66 -12.91 -2.43
C MET A 1 14.95 -12.30 -1.07
N GLU A 2 15.62 -11.15 -1.03
CA GLU A 2 15.87 -10.38 0.19
C GLU A 2 14.55 -9.81 0.71
N ARG A 3 14.26 -9.96 2.00
CA ARG A 3 12.98 -9.55 2.59
C ARG A 3 13.19 -8.86 3.93
N ILE A 4 12.54 -7.73 4.12
CA ILE A 4 12.41 -7.07 5.41
C ILE A 4 11.03 -7.40 5.98
N LEU A 5 11.00 -7.81 7.23
CA LEU A 5 9.76 -7.98 7.98
C LEU A 5 9.47 -6.70 8.75
N ILE A 6 8.26 -6.15 8.59
CA ILE A 6 7.79 -5.00 9.36
C ILE A 6 6.71 -5.51 10.30
N LEU A 7 6.94 -5.40 11.61
CA LEU A 7 5.97 -5.74 12.63
C LEU A 7 5.18 -4.49 13.04
N ASP A 8 3.87 -4.56 12.83
CA ASP A 8 2.94 -3.45 13.05
C ASP A 8 2.41 -3.45 14.49
N PHE A 9 2.67 -2.36 15.20
CA PHE A 9 2.19 -2.10 16.57
C PHE A 9 0.99 -1.13 16.61
N GLY A 10 0.31 -0.92 15.49
CA GLY A 10 -0.86 -0.05 15.38
C GLY A 10 -0.52 1.41 15.10
N GLY A 11 0.69 1.69 14.65
CA GLY A 11 1.12 3.04 14.28
C GLY A 11 0.47 3.53 12.99
N GLN A 12 0.32 4.85 12.85
CA GLN A 12 -0.28 5.48 11.66
C GLN A 12 0.63 5.43 10.42
N TYR A 13 1.94 5.21 10.59
CA TYR A 13 2.95 5.32 9.53
C TYR A 13 3.53 3.97 9.08
N ASN A 14 2.94 2.84 9.47
CA ASN A 14 3.41 1.50 9.11
C ASN A 14 3.52 1.29 7.58
N GLN A 15 2.51 1.73 6.82
CA GLN A 15 2.54 1.67 5.36
C GLN A 15 3.63 2.58 4.76
N LEU A 16 3.90 3.72 5.41
CA LEU A 16 4.93 4.65 4.95
C LEU A 16 6.34 4.06 5.18
N ILE A 17 6.55 3.35 6.30
CA ILE A 17 7.80 2.60 6.54
C ILE A 17 8.02 1.58 5.41
N ALA A 18 7.00 0.77 5.12
CA ALA A 18 7.06 -0.23 4.06
C ALA A 18 7.38 0.40 2.69
N ARG A 19 6.74 1.52 2.39
CA ARG A 19 6.98 2.26 1.16
C ARG A 19 8.42 2.77 1.07
N ARG A 20 8.99 3.32 2.17
CA ARG A 20 10.41 3.76 2.20
C ARG A 20 11.37 2.61 1.97
N VAL A 21 11.11 1.43 2.55
CA VAL A 21 11.91 0.22 2.29
C VAL A 21 11.87 -0.16 0.79
N ARG A 22 10.66 -0.14 0.18
CA ARG A 22 10.48 -0.43 -1.25
C ARG A 22 11.13 0.61 -2.16
N GLU A 23 11.10 1.88 -1.80
CA GLU A 23 11.80 2.98 -2.50
C GLU A 23 13.33 2.79 -2.45
N CYS A 24 13.84 2.05 -1.47
CA CYS A 24 15.22 1.60 -1.43
C CYS A 24 15.49 0.28 -2.18
N GLU A 25 14.59 -0.16 -3.06
CA GLU A 25 14.73 -1.37 -3.89
C GLU A 25 14.83 -2.67 -3.08
N VAL A 26 14.26 -2.70 -1.87
CA VAL A 26 14.23 -3.89 -1.02
C VAL A 26 12.78 -4.32 -0.77
N TYR A 27 12.49 -5.62 -0.95
CA TYR A 27 11.16 -6.17 -0.69
C TYR A 27 10.85 -6.19 0.80
N CYS A 28 9.62 -5.86 1.19
CA CYS A 28 9.16 -5.96 2.57
C CYS A 28 7.70 -6.37 2.65
N GLU A 29 7.32 -6.94 3.79
CA GLU A 29 5.93 -7.22 4.15
C GLU A 29 5.61 -6.67 5.55
N VAL A 30 4.37 -6.20 5.72
CA VAL A 30 3.84 -5.75 7.02
C VAL A 30 2.99 -6.86 7.61
N HIS A 31 3.35 -7.30 8.80
CA HIS A 31 2.64 -8.32 9.57
C HIS A 31 2.31 -7.80 10.97
N PRO A 32 1.27 -8.32 11.63
CA PRO A 32 0.96 -7.93 13.00
C PRO A 32 2.10 -8.32 13.95
N TYR A 33 2.32 -7.53 15.00
CA TYR A 33 3.33 -7.81 16.03
C TYR A 33 3.16 -9.18 16.70
N THR A 34 1.96 -9.78 16.61
CA THR A 34 1.63 -11.11 17.14
C THR A 34 2.08 -12.27 16.24
N MET A 35 2.77 -12.00 15.12
CA MET A 35 3.27 -13.05 14.21
C MET A 35 4.10 -14.07 15.00
N PRO A 36 3.79 -15.38 14.92
CA PRO A 36 4.54 -16.42 15.59
C PRO A 36 6.02 -16.44 15.17
N VAL A 37 6.91 -16.74 16.10
CA VAL A 37 8.37 -16.76 15.85
C VAL A 37 8.74 -17.78 14.77
N GLU A 38 8.06 -18.90 14.72
CA GLU A 38 8.21 -19.93 13.70
C GLU A 38 7.89 -19.41 12.30
N ASP A 39 6.85 -18.59 12.19
CA ASP A 39 6.46 -17.96 10.91
C ASP A 39 7.49 -16.89 10.52
N ILE A 40 8.05 -16.15 11.50
CA ILE A 40 9.16 -15.22 11.25
C ILE A 40 10.40 -15.98 10.74
N ARG A 41 10.71 -17.13 11.33
CA ARG A 41 11.82 -17.99 10.84
C ARG A 41 11.54 -18.50 9.42
N ALA A 42 10.33 -18.96 9.15
CA ALA A 42 9.92 -19.42 7.82
C ALA A 42 9.94 -18.29 6.78
N PHE A 43 9.56 -17.08 7.18
CA PHE A 43 9.67 -15.88 6.35
C PHE A 43 11.14 -15.56 6.01
N SER A 44 12.09 -15.93 6.88
CA SER A 44 13.53 -15.74 6.68
C SER A 44 13.93 -14.30 6.32
N PRO A 45 13.59 -13.30 7.17
CA PRO A 45 13.93 -11.91 6.91
C PRO A 45 15.43 -11.66 7.07
N ILE A 46 15.97 -10.73 6.25
CA ILE A 46 17.34 -10.22 6.44
C ILE A 46 17.40 -9.08 7.47
N GLY A 47 16.27 -8.51 7.84
CA GLY A 47 16.10 -7.47 8.86
C GLY A 47 14.64 -7.37 9.30
N ILE A 48 14.43 -6.88 10.53
CA ILE A 48 13.09 -6.65 11.11
C ILE A 48 12.97 -5.17 11.48
N ILE A 49 11.82 -4.57 11.19
CA ILE A 49 11.49 -3.21 11.63
C ILE A 49 10.28 -3.27 12.56
N PHE A 50 10.40 -2.70 13.75
CA PHE A 50 9.30 -2.47 14.68
C PHE A 50 8.75 -1.08 14.44
N THR A 51 7.46 -0.97 14.14
CA THR A 51 6.83 0.32 13.84
C THR A 51 6.58 1.15 15.10
N GLY A 52 6.15 2.39 14.92
CA GLY A 52 5.51 3.16 15.97
C GLY A 52 4.18 2.54 16.42
N GLY A 53 3.65 3.04 17.54
CA GLY A 53 2.36 2.62 18.09
C GLY A 53 1.78 3.70 19.02
N PRO A 54 0.47 3.64 19.31
CA PRO A 54 -0.21 4.65 20.11
C PRO A 54 -0.09 4.43 21.65
N ASN A 55 0.46 3.31 22.07
CA ASN A 55 0.49 2.88 23.46
C ASN A 55 1.79 3.27 24.18
N SER A 56 1.77 3.27 25.51
CA SER A 56 2.97 3.35 26.34
C SER A 56 3.44 1.95 26.71
N VAL A 57 4.74 1.65 26.51
CA VAL A 57 5.31 0.27 26.64
C VAL A 57 5.28 -0.30 28.06
N TYR A 58 5.04 0.54 29.08
CA TYR A 58 4.97 0.15 30.50
C TYR A 58 3.54 -0.07 30.98
N GLU A 59 2.53 0.19 30.16
CA GLU A 59 1.13 -0.05 30.51
C GLU A 59 0.77 -1.53 30.33
N GLU A 60 -0.15 -2.02 31.17
CA GLU A 60 -0.60 -3.41 31.11
C GLU A 60 -1.42 -3.67 29.83
N GLY A 61 -1.17 -4.80 29.16
CA GLY A 61 -1.88 -5.20 27.96
C GLY A 61 -1.42 -4.51 26.68
N THR A 62 -0.32 -3.75 26.70
CA THR A 62 0.23 -3.11 25.49
C THR A 62 0.86 -4.12 24.52
N PRO A 63 0.90 -3.81 23.22
CA PRO A 63 1.49 -4.67 22.22
C PRO A 63 2.95 -5.03 22.52
N GLN A 64 3.27 -6.31 22.60
CA GLN A 64 4.62 -6.82 22.81
C GLN A 64 4.93 -7.96 21.84
N VAL A 65 6.18 -8.08 21.43
CA VAL A 65 6.64 -9.25 20.67
C VAL A 65 7.02 -10.41 21.61
N ASN A 66 7.05 -11.61 21.05
CA ASN A 66 7.67 -12.72 21.76
C ASN A 66 9.18 -12.43 21.94
N PRO A 67 9.74 -12.52 23.18
CA PRO A 67 11.18 -12.25 23.43
C PRO A 67 12.14 -13.04 22.53
N ALA A 68 11.76 -14.23 22.08
CA ALA A 68 12.56 -15.03 21.18
C ALA A 68 12.84 -14.37 19.81
N VAL A 69 12.14 -13.28 19.47
CA VAL A 69 12.47 -12.47 18.28
C VAL A 69 13.87 -11.87 18.37
N PHE A 70 14.31 -11.47 19.57
CA PHE A 70 15.64 -10.92 19.79
C PHE A 70 16.77 -11.99 19.72
N GLU A 71 16.41 -13.27 19.72
CA GLU A 71 17.35 -14.41 19.64
C GLU A 71 17.51 -14.94 18.20
N LEU A 72 16.78 -14.37 17.23
CA LEU A 72 16.82 -14.84 15.84
C LEU A 72 18.13 -14.53 15.11
N GLY A 73 19.00 -13.67 15.67
CA GLY A 73 20.25 -13.24 15.03
C GLY A 73 20.02 -12.31 13.82
N VAL A 74 18.83 -11.76 13.67
CA VAL A 74 18.43 -10.86 12.60
C VAL A 74 18.55 -9.41 13.09
N PRO A 75 19.08 -8.48 12.28
CA PRO A 75 19.10 -7.04 12.61
C PRO A 75 17.71 -6.50 12.91
N ILE A 76 17.60 -5.60 13.90
CA ILE A 76 16.33 -4.99 14.29
C ILE A 76 16.46 -3.46 14.30
N LEU A 77 15.51 -2.78 13.67
CA LEU A 77 15.31 -1.33 13.78
C LEU A 77 13.99 -1.05 14.49
N GLY A 78 14.01 -0.44 15.66
CA GLY A 78 12.82 0.06 16.37
C GLY A 78 12.59 1.54 16.07
N ILE A 79 11.37 1.89 15.71
CA ILE A 79 10.94 3.27 15.41
C ILE A 79 9.91 3.70 16.45
N CYS A 80 10.14 4.82 17.14
CA CYS A 80 9.24 5.41 18.14
C CYS A 80 8.83 4.38 19.21
N TYR A 81 7.58 3.91 19.22
CA TYR A 81 7.13 2.83 20.10
C TYR A 81 8.02 1.59 20.00
N GLY A 82 8.39 1.17 18.79
CA GLY A 82 9.26 0.02 18.57
C GLY A 82 10.66 0.18 19.19
N CYS A 83 11.20 1.39 19.22
CA CYS A 83 12.45 1.71 19.92
C CYS A 83 12.28 1.57 21.44
N GLN A 84 11.20 2.14 21.97
CA GLN A 84 10.87 2.07 23.41
C GLN A 84 10.59 0.65 23.86
N LEU A 85 9.85 -0.14 23.06
CA LEU A 85 9.57 -1.54 23.33
C LEU A 85 10.85 -2.37 23.39
N MET A 86 11.73 -2.22 22.40
CA MET A 86 13.02 -2.91 22.37
C MET A 86 13.85 -2.54 23.60
N ALA A 87 13.93 -1.27 23.95
CA ALA A 87 14.65 -0.82 25.14
C ALA A 87 14.07 -1.43 26.43
N GLN A 88 12.75 -1.40 26.61
CA GLN A 88 12.06 -1.93 27.79
C GLN A 88 12.26 -3.45 27.92
N MET A 89 12.08 -4.19 26.83
CA MET A 89 12.19 -5.66 26.84
C MET A 89 13.63 -6.15 27.07
N LEU A 90 14.63 -5.37 26.69
CA LEU A 90 16.05 -5.71 26.86
C LEU A 90 16.65 -5.17 28.17
N GLY A 91 15.83 -4.72 29.12
CA GLY A 91 16.25 -4.32 30.45
C GLY A 91 16.57 -2.83 30.64
N GLY A 92 16.26 -2.01 29.67
CA GLY A 92 16.24 -0.55 29.79
C GLY A 92 15.03 -0.08 30.62
N LYS A 93 14.73 1.21 30.56
CA LYS A 93 13.56 1.80 31.24
C LYS A 93 12.96 2.94 30.41
N VAL A 94 11.69 2.86 30.15
CA VAL A 94 10.89 3.93 29.55
C VAL A 94 9.96 4.52 30.60
N THR A 95 9.79 5.84 30.59
CA THR A 95 8.95 6.56 31.54
C THR A 95 8.20 7.70 30.83
N PRO A 96 7.04 8.12 31.36
CA PRO A 96 6.39 9.33 30.86
C PRO A 96 7.27 10.56 31.14
N ALA A 97 7.21 11.55 30.27
CA ALA A 97 7.82 12.85 30.52
C ALA A 97 7.14 13.51 31.72
N GLN A 98 7.91 13.79 32.76
CA GLN A 98 7.39 14.43 33.99
C GLN A 98 7.01 15.89 33.77
N GLU A 99 7.69 16.57 32.85
CA GLU A 99 7.43 17.94 32.46
C GLU A 99 6.94 18.01 31.01
N GLU A 100 6.06 18.95 30.73
CA GLU A 100 5.53 19.16 29.37
C GLU A 100 6.65 19.55 28.39
N SER A 101 7.71 20.21 28.88
CA SER A 101 8.92 20.57 28.15
C SER A 101 9.77 19.37 27.67
N ALA A 102 9.61 18.21 28.27
CA ALA A 102 10.29 16.96 27.88
C ALA A 102 9.55 16.15 26.82
N ARG A 103 8.33 16.57 26.44
CA ARG A 103 7.58 16.00 25.32
C ARG A 103 7.99 16.67 24.04
N GLU A 104 8.25 15.90 23.01
CA GLU A 104 8.67 16.43 21.71
C GLU A 104 7.65 16.06 20.63
N TYR A 105 7.10 17.10 19.98
CA TYR A 105 6.17 16.97 18.86
C TYR A 105 6.59 17.90 17.72
N GLY A 106 6.65 17.37 16.50
CA GLY A 106 6.98 18.13 15.31
C GLY A 106 8.48 18.14 14.98
N LYS A 107 8.92 19.20 14.31
CA LYS A 107 10.30 19.33 13.82
C LYS A 107 11.25 19.68 14.95
N THR A 108 12.21 18.80 15.21
CA THR A 108 13.22 18.97 16.27
C THR A 108 14.62 18.83 15.71
N VAL A 109 15.53 19.71 16.14
CA VAL A 109 16.95 19.59 15.81
C VAL A 109 17.53 18.42 16.59
N THR A 110 18.10 17.45 15.88
CA THR A 110 18.70 16.23 16.42
C THR A 110 20.17 16.18 16.05
N TRP A 111 21.03 15.85 17.00
CA TRP A 111 22.46 15.58 16.78
C TRP A 111 22.67 14.08 16.68
N TYR A 112 23.38 13.66 15.64
CA TYR A 112 23.66 12.26 15.32
C TYR A 112 25.13 11.93 15.58
N ASP A 113 25.41 10.71 15.99
CA ASP A 113 26.76 10.14 16.02
C ASP A 113 27.04 9.43 14.68
N PRO A 114 27.88 10.00 13.80
CA PRO A 114 28.17 9.40 12.49
C PRO A 114 28.92 8.07 12.55
N SER A 115 29.41 7.67 13.73
CA SER A 115 30.04 6.37 13.93
C SER A 115 29.03 5.21 14.04
N SER A 116 27.75 5.53 14.20
CA SER A 116 26.68 4.52 14.15
C SER A 116 26.32 4.18 12.71
N SER A 117 26.19 2.90 12.41
CA SER A 117 25.93 2.42 11.05
C SER A 117 24.71 3.08 10.40
N ILE A 118 23.62 3.31 11.16
CA ILE A 118 22.40 3.97 10.59
C ILE A 118 22.60 5.46 10.30
N PHE A 119 23.58 6.13 10.90
CA PHE A 119 23.90 7.55 10.69
C PHE A 119 25.15 7.76 9.85
N HIS A 120 25.76 6.70 9.35
CA HIS A 120 26.95 6.77 8.52
C HIS A 120 26.70 7.67 7.28
N GLY A 121 27.65 8.56 7.01
CA GLY A 121 27.59 9.49 5.90
C GLY A 121 26.59 10.66 6.07
N LEU A 122 25.93 10.78 7.20
CA LEU A 122 25.04 11.91 7.50
C LEU A 122 25.82 13.06 8.14
N PRO A 123 25.30 14.31 8.03
CA PRO A 123 25.77 15.42 8.85
C PRO A 123 25.58 15.14 10.34
N GLU A 124 26.39 15.77 11.19
CA GLU A 124 26.30 15.61 12.65
C GLU A 124 24.96 16.10 13.25
N LYS A 125 24.15 16.84 12.51
CA LYS A 125 22.83 17.31 12.93
C LYS A 125 21.88 17.47 11.75
N GLY A 126 20.58 17.34 12.03
CA GLY A 126 19.51 17.59 11.08
C GLY A 126 18.15 17.73 11.78
N ILE A 127 17.11 17.90 11.01
CA ILE A 127 15.74 17.96 11.50
C ILE A 127 15.15 16.55 11.54
N SER A 128 14.63 16.15 12.70
CA SER A 128 13.86 14.91 12.88
C SER A 128 12.42 15.23 13.29
N TRP A 129 11.48 14.39 12.85
CA TRP A 129 10.08 14.50 13.24
C TRP A 129 9.83 13.69 14.50
N MET A 130 9.55 14.38 15.59
CA MET A 130 9.21 13.78 16.90
C MET A 130 7.70 13.69 17.08
N SER A 131 7.27 12.64 17.75
CA SER A 131 5.86 12.44 18.14
C SER A 131 5.79 11.53 19.36
N HIS A 132 6.29 11.99 20.52
CA HIS A 132 6.34 11.19 21.72
C HIS A 132 6.11 11.99 23.01
N GLY A 133 5.38 11.35 23.96
CA GLY A 133 5.21 11.84 25.32
C GLY A 133 6.02 11.02 26.34
N ASP A 134 6.53 9.85 25.93
CA ASP A 134 7.37 8.96 26.73
C ASP A 134 8.81 9.03 26.25
N TYR A 135 9.76 8.83 27.11
CA TYR A 135 11.17 8.82 26.78
C TYR A 135 11.93 7.68 27.45
N MET A 136 13.04 7.30 26.90
CA MET A 136 13.92 6.30 27.42
C MET A 136 14.75 6.91 28.56
N ALA A 137 14.45 6.52 29.81
CA ALA A 137 15.18 7.01 30.99
C ALA A 137 16.47 6.24 31.26
N ARG A 138 16.54 4.98 30.82
CA ARG A 138 17.75 4.15 30.93
C ARG A 138 17.90 3.26 29.71
N VAL A 139 19.08 3.31 29.12
CA VAL A 139 19.50 2.49 27.97
C VAL A 139 19.76 1.05 28.43
N PRO A 140 19.39 0.01 27.66
CA PRO A 140 19.73 -1.38 27.98
C PRO A 140 21.24 -1.63 27.97
N GLU A 141 21.68 -2.68 28.68
CA GLU A 141 23.08 -3.12 28.64
C GLU A 141 23.50 -3.52 27.21
N GLY A 142 24.69 -3.12 26.82
CA GLY A 142 25.25 -3.32 25.49
C GLY A 142 24.90 -2.25 24.46
N PHE A 143 23.89 -1.40 24.75
CA PHE A 143 23.57 -0.29 23.86
C PHE A 143 24.36 0.97 24.22
N ARG A 144 24.64 1.77 23.20
CA ARG A 144 25.18 3.14 23.32
C ARG A 144 24.19 4.17 22.77
N LEU A 145 24.32 5.37 23.24
CA LEU A 145 23.58 6.52 22.68
C LEU A 145 24.16 6.93 21.33
N THR A 146 23.32 7.14 20.36
CA THR A 146 23.72 7.50 18.99
C THR A 146 23.07 8.76 18.46
N ALA A 147 22.05 9.30 19.17
CA ALA A 147 21.50 10.62 18.88
C ALA A 147 20.87 11.24 20.13
N HIS A 148 20.83 12.59 20.15
CA HIS A 148 20.16 13.37 21.17
C HIS A 148 19.52 14.63 20.57
N SER A 149 18.56 15.21 21.31
CA SER A 149 18.03 16.56 21.06
C SER A 149 18.37 17.48 22.22
N ALA A 150 17.91 18.72 22.16
CA ALA A 150 18.07 19.65 23.28
C ALA A 150 17.24 19.25 24.52
N ALA A 151 16.08 18.61 24.31
CA ALA A 151 15.16 18.21 25.38
C ALA A 151 15.29 16.74 25.78
N CYS A 152 15.77 15.87 24.88
CA CYS A 152 15.90 14.44 25.10
C CYS A 152 17.32 13.95 24.82
N SER A 153 17.98 13.40 25.82
CA SER A 153 19.35 12.83 25.69
C SER A 153 19.37 11.46 25.03
N HIS A 154 18.23 10.74 24.97
CA HIS A 154 18.14 9.37 24.49
C HIS A 154 17.24 9.26 23.27
N VAL A 155 17.58 9.96 22.18
CA VAL A 155 16.80 10.01 20.94
C VAL A 155 17.08 8.81 20.04
N ALA A 156 18.28 8.26 20.06
CA ALA A 156 18.62 7.03 19.38
C ALA A 156 19.64 6.20 20.14
N ILE A 157 19.53 4.88 19.99
CA ILE A 157 20.41 3.88 20.60
C ILE A 157 20.82 2.83 19.59
N ALA A 158 22.00 2.25 19.81
CA ALA A 158 22.47 1.13 18.99
C ALA A 158 23.27 0.11 19.83
N ASP A 159 23.05 -1.17 19.54
CA ASP A 159 23.95 -2.27 19.84
C ASP A 159 24.49 -2.82 18.51
N GLU A 160 25.68 -2.34 18.14
CA GLU A 160 26.31 -2.70 16.87
C GLU A 160 26.67 -4.20 16.80
N THR A 161 26.90 -4.85 17.97
CA THR A 161 27.23 -6.28 18.04
C THR A 161 26.04 -7.16 17.70
N ARG A 162 24.88 -6.87 18.30
CA ARG A 162 23.62 -7.58 18.01
C ARG A 162 22.93 -7.04 16.77
N ARG A 163 23.39 -5.90 16.25
CA ARG A 163 22.79 -5.15 15.14
C ARG A 163 21.37 -4.67 15.46
N PHE A 164 21.16 -4.16 16.67
CA PHE A 164 19.90 -3.59 17.13
C PHE A 164 19.99 -2.07 17.19
N TYR A 165 19.07 -1.41 16.53
CA TYR A 165 19.04 0.05 16.41
C TYR A 165 17.66 0.56 16.82
N GLY A 166 17.62 1.66 17.52
CA GLY A 166 16.38 2.31 17.91
C GLY A 166 16.44 3.82 17.69
N VAL A 167 15.38 4.37 17.10
CA VAL A 167 15.20 5.82 16.94
C VAL A 167 13.85 6.24 17.50
N GLN A 168 13.83 7.33 18.29
CA GLN A 168 12.61 7.85 18.89
C GLN A 168 11.77 8.64 17.89
N PHE A 169 12.40 9.24 16.88
CA PHE A 169 11.75 9.97 15.81
C PHE A 169 11.27 9.06 14.67
N HIS A 170 10.58 9.66 13.71
CA HIS A 170 10.02 8.97 12.54
C HIS A 170 10.88 9.22 11.30
N PRO A 171 11.79 8.30 10.91
CA PRO A 171 12.62 8.46 9.71
C PRO A 171 11.81 8.30 8.41
N GLU A 172 10.65 7.66 8.47
CA GLU A 172 9.80 7.37 7.31
C GLU A 172 9.06 8.59 6.77
N VAL A 173 8.87 9.63 7.60
CA VAL A 173 8.12 10.83 7.18
C VAL A 173 9.02 11.85 6.48
N SER A 174 8.45 12.59 5.54
CA SER A 174 9.17 13.60 4.75
C SER A 174 9.73 14.80 5.57
N HIS A 175 9.26 14.96 6.81
CA HIS A 175 9.72 16.00 7.72
C HIS A 175 11.03 15.65 8.42
N THR A 176 11.47 14.38 8.40
CA THR A 176 12.81 13.98 8.84
C THR A 176 13.75 14.10 7.66
N GLU A 177 14.71 15.04 7.77
CA GLU A 177 15.55 15.51 6.67
C GLU A 177 16.36 14.39 6.01
N TYR A 178 16.97 13.50 6.80
CA TYR A 178 17.80 12.40 6.31
C TYR A 178 17.16 11.01 6.53
N GLY A 179 15.84 10.96 6.75
CA GLY A 179 15.16 9.73 7.14
C GLY A 179 15.29 8.59 6.13
N THR A 180 15.17 8.89 4.84
CA THR A 180 15.36 7.90 3.77
C THR A 180 16.78 7.33 3.77
N GLN A 181 17.81 8.18 4.02
CA GLN A 181 19.19 7.72 4.10
C GLN A 181 19.43 6.81 5.32
N MET A 182 18.81 7.12 6.47
CA MET A 182 18.88 6.29 7.68
C MET A 182 18.28 4.90 7.43
N ILE A 183 17.12 4.84 6.81
CA ILE A 183 16.48 3.57 6.41
C ILE A 183 17.37 2.83 5.42
N ARG A 184 17.92 3.53 4.41
CA ARG A 184 18.84 2.94 3.44
C ARG A 184 20.10 2.35 4.13
N ASN A 185 20.70 3.08 5.07
CA ASN A 185 21.86 2.59 5.83
C ASN A 185 21.51 1.32 6.61
N PHE A 186 20.35 1.29 7.28
CA PHE A 186 19.90 0.06 7.95
C PHE A 186 19.77 -1.11 6.96
N LEU A 187 19.19 -0.89 5.80
CA LEU A 187 18.97 -1.93 4.81
C LEU A 187 20.28 -2.45 4.20
N TYR A 188 21.16 -1.56 3.78
CA TYR A 188 22.35 -1.91 3.02
C TYR A 188 23.56 -2.20 3.89
N GLU A 189 23.86 -1.35 4.89
CA GLU A 189 25.05 -1.51 5.72
C GLU A 189 24.84 -2.49 6.87
N VAL A 190 23.63 -2.51 7.45
CA VAL A 190 23.32 -3.36 8.60
C VAL A 190 22.74 -4.72 8.20
N CYS A 191 21.73 -4.72 7.31
CA CYS A 191 21.06 -5.94 6.86
C CYS A 191 21.77 -6.61 5.68
N GLY A 192 22.68 -5.92 4.98
CA GLY A 192 23.39 -6.43 3.81
C GLY A 192 22.51 -6.64 2.58
N ALA A 193 21.50 -5.80 2.40
CA ALA A 193 20.67 -5.82 1.19
C ALA A 193 21.46 -5.39 -0.06
N HIS A 194 21.07 -5.89 -1.22
CA HIS A 194 21.69 -5.60 -2.53
C HIS A 194 20.77 -4.84 -3.48
N GLY A 195 19.54 -4.53 -3.08
CA GLY A 195 18.60 -3.78 -3.93
C GLY A 195 18.07 -4.58 -5.11
N THR A 196 17.54 -5.78 -4.84
CA THR A 196 17.08 -6.71 -5.87
C THR A 196 15.58 -6.59 -6.20
N TRP A 197 14.88 -5.67 -5.57
CA TRP A 197 13.46 -5.45 -5.84
C TRP A 197 13.24 -4.44 -6.96
N SER A 198 12.85 -4.92 -8.14
CA SER A 198 12.53 -4.09 -9.29
C SER A 198 11.22 -4.52 -9.97
N MET A 199 10.54 -3.58 -10.62
CA MET A 199 9.30 -3.90 -11.35
C MET A 199 9.56 -4.70 -12.63
N ALA A 200 10.74 -4.62 -13.22
CA ALA A 200 11.14 -5.45 -14.34
C ALA A 200 11.24 -6.94 -13.95
N ASP A 201 11.90 -7.23 -12.81
CA ASP A 201 12.02 -8.60 -12.29
C ASP A 201 10.68 -9.12 -11.77
N TYR A 202 9.91 -8.25 -11.11
CA TYR A 202 8.55 -8.58 -10.68
C TYR A 202 7.67 -8.99 -11.86
N LYS A 203 7.68 -8.23 -12.95
CA LYS A 203 6.93 -8.54 -14.18
C LYS A 203 7.21 -9.97 -14.66
N GLY A 204 8.47 -10.33 -14.80
CA GLY A 204 8.87 -11.67 -15.26
C GLY A 204 8.37 -12.78 -14.34
N THR A 205 8.57 -12.60 -13.04
CA THR A 205 8.14 -13.56 -12.01
C THR A 205 6.61 -13.70 -11.98
N ALA A 206 5.88 -12.59 -11.99
CA ALA A 206 4.42 -12.57 -11.95
C ALA A 206 3.81 -13.24 -13.18
N ILE A 207 4.33 -12.97 -14.38
CA ILE A 207 3.89 -13.62 -15.62
C ILE A 207 4.07 -15.15 -15.53
N HIS A 208 5.20 -15.61 -15.02
CA HIS A 208 5.45 -17.04 -14.85
C HIS A 208 4.45 -17.67 -13.87
N GLN A 209 4.29 -17.08 -12.70
CA GLN A 209 3.34 -17.56 -11.68
C GLN A 209 1.90 -17.59 -12.18
N ILE A 210 1.47 -16.54 -12.91
CA ILE A 210 0.13 -16.49 -13.50
C ILE A 210 -0.07 -17.63 -14.49
N ARG A 211 0.90 -17.89 -15.37
CA ARG A 211 0.84 -18.98 -16.36
C ARG A 211 0.73 -20.36 -15.69
N GLU A 212 1.52 -20.60 -14.67
CA GLU A 212 1.48 -21.85 -13.92
C GLU A 212 0.13 -22.04 -13.21
N HIS A 213 -0.36 -20.98 -12.54
CA HIS A 213 -1.59 -21.06 -11.78
C HIS A 213 -2.83 -21.21 -12.66
N VAL A 214 -2.91 -20.47 -13.76
CA VAL A 214 -4.05 -20.45 -14.66
C VAL A 214 -4.06 -21.68 -15.59
N GLY A 215 -2.91 -22.14 -16.03
CA GLY A 215 -2.79 -23.25 -16.97
C GLY A 215 -3.61 -22.99 -18.24
N ARG A 216 -4.62 -23.83 -18.49
CA ARG A 216 -5.57 -23.70 -19.61
C ARG A 216 -6.88 -23.01 -19.23
N GLY A 217 -7.00 -22.52 -18.02
CA GLY A 217 -8.20 -21.88 -17.50
C GLY A 217 -8.51 -20.54 -18.18
N LYS A 218 -9.76 -20.12 -18.08
CA LYS A 218 -10.23 -18.81 -18.57
C LYS A 218 -10.35 -17.84 -17.41
N VAL A 219 -9.92 -16.60 -17.63
CA VAL A 219 -9.92 -15.53 -16.63
C VAL A 219 -10.85 -14.40 -17.06
N LEU A 220 -11.68 -13.95 -16.12
CA LEU A 220 -12.55 -12.78 -16.27
C LEU A 220 -12.03 -11.65 -15.40
N LEU A 221 -11.96 -10.43 -15.93
CA LEU A 221 -11.57 -9.24 -15.22
C LEU A 221 -12.61 -8.13 -15.43
N ALA A 222 -13.09 -7.53 -14.32
CA ALA A 222 -13.84 -6.28 -14.38
C ALA A 222 -12.88 -5.10 -14.54
N LEU A 223 -12.92 -4.43 -15.69
CA LEU A 223 -12.07 -3.28 -15.99
C LEU A 223 -12.81 -1.99 -15.62
N SER A 224 -12.39 -1.34 -14.54
CA SER A 224 -13.05 -0.13 -14.00
C SER A 224 -12.59 1.18 -14.68
N GLY A 225 -11.59 1.12 -15.56
CA GLY A 225 -10.92 2.30 -16.11
C GLY A 225 -9.88 2.93 -15.18
N GLY A 226 -9.75 2.45 -13.94
CA GLY A 226 -8.68 2.84 -13.01
C GLY A 226 -7.32 2.24 -13.37
N VAL A 227 -6.25 2.86 -12.84
CA VAL A 227 -4.86 2.41 -13.08
C VAL A 227 -4.66 0.95 -12.70
N ASP A 228 -5.14 0.54 -11.53
CA ASP A 228 -4.89 -0.81 -10.98
C ASP A 228 -5.53 -1.89 -11.85
N SER A 229 -6.79 -1.72 -12.23
CA SER A 229 -7.47 -2.65 -13.13
C SER A 229 -6.84 -2.66 -14.53
N ALA A 230 -6.33 -1.52 -15.01
CA ALA A 230 -5.65 -1.43 -16.31
C ALA A 230 -4.29 -2.16 -16.29
N VAL A 231 -3.49 -1.99 -15.23
CA VAL A 231 -2.21 -2.70 -15.06
C VAL A 231 -2.43 -4.19 -14.86
N CYS A 232 -3.46 -4.57 -14.08
CA CYS A 232 -3.87 -5.96 -13.91
C CYS A 232 -4.25 -6.59 -15.26
N ALA A 233 -5.05 -5.90 -16.09
CA ALA A 233 -5.42 -6.35 -17.42
C ALA A 233 -4.21 -6.54 -18.33
N ALA A 234 -3.27 -5.58 -18.34
CA ALA A 234 -2.07 -5.64 -19.15
C ALA A 234 -1.16 -6.82 -18.74
N LEU A 235 -0.93 -7.00 -17.43
CA LEU A 235 -0.12 -8.09 -16.90
C LEU A 235 -0.72 -9.47 -17.25
N LEU A 236 -2.02 -9.63 -17.05
CA LEU A 236 -2.74 -10.85 -17.40
C LEU A 236 -2.75 -11.09 -18.92
N ALA A 237 -2.96 -10.05 -19.72
CA ALA A 237 -2.94 -10.19 -21.18
C ALA A 237 -1.55 -10.62 -21.72
N GLU A 238 -0.46 -10.12 -21.11
CA GLU A 238 0.91 -10.56 -21.45
C GLU A 238 1.17 -12.01 -20.99
N ALA A 239 0.59 -12.40 -19.84
CA ALA A 239 0.76 -13.74 -19.30
C ALA A 239 -0.03 -14.81 -20.06
N ILE A 240 -1.33 -14.60 -20.30
CA ILE A 240 -2.27 -15.64 -20.75
C ILE A 240 -3.05 -15.28 -22.03
N GLY A 241 -2.84 -14.09 -22.57
CA GLY A 241 -3.38 -13.70 -23.88
C GLY A 241 -4.90 -13.89 -24.01
N SER A 242 -5.31 -14.65 -25.02
CA SER A 242 -6.74 -14.89 -25.34
C SER A 242 -7.56 -15.64 -24.29
N GLN A 243 -6.94 -16.18 -23.25
CA GLN A 243 -7.64 -16.79 -22.11
C GLN A 243 -8.26 -15.69 -21.19
N LEU A 244 -7.83 -14.43 -21.32
CA LEU A 244 -8.36 -13.29 -20.60
C LEU A 244 -9.54 -12.66 -21.35
N THR A 245 -10.64 -12.44 -20.61
CA THR A 245 -11.74 -11.58 -21.05
C THR A 245 -11.87 -10.42 -20.06
N CYS A 246 -11.77 -9.19 -20.56
CA CYS A 246 -12.00 -7.97 -19.79
C CYS A 246 -13.38 -7.40 -20.12
N VAL A 247 -14.18 -7.14 -19.09
CA VAL A 247 -15.48 -6.48 -19.21
C VAL A 247 -15.36 -5.05 -18.69
N PHE A 248 -15.56 -4.09 -19.55
CA PHE A 248 -15.60 -2.66 -19.24
C PHE A 248 -17.04 -2.18 -19.26
N VAL A 249 -17.56 -1.76 -18.11
CA VAL A 249 -18.92 -1.23 -17.98
C VAL A 249 -18.88 0.29 -18.10
N ASP A 250 -19.35 0.79 -19.23
CA ASP A 250 -19.54 2.24 -19.45
C ASP A 250 -20.89 2.66 -18.87
N HIS A 251 -20.87 3.07 -17.62
CA HIS A 251 -22.07 3.46 -16.87
C HIS A 251 -22.51 4.92 -17.10
N GLY A 252 -21.88 5.62 -18.03
CA GLY A 252 -22.25 6.99 -18.34
C GLY A 252 -21.89 8.05 -17.28
N LEU A 253 -21.10 7.70 -16.26
CA LEU A 253 -20.67 8.60 -15.20
C LEU A 253 -19.13 8.73 -15.18
N MET A 254 -18.49 8.32 -16.26
CA MET A 254 -17.05 8.40 -16.46
C MET A 254 -16.65 9.79 -16.99
N ARG A 255 -15.34 10.06 -16.98
CA ARG A 255 -14.77 11.25 -17.60
C ARG A 255 -15.06 11.32 -19.09
N LEU A 256 -14.89 12.51 -19.66
CA LEU A 256 -15.04 12.70 -21.11
C LEU A 256 -14.06 11.78 -21.87
N ASN A 257 -14.59 11.04 -22.84
CA ASN A 257 -13.87 10.09 -23.70
C ASN A 257 -13.17 8.92 -23.00
N GLU A 258 -13.36 8.75 -21.69
CA GLU A 258 -12.63 7.74 -20.89
C GLU A 258 -12.85 6.32 -21.43
N GLY A 259 -14.08 5.97 -21.81
CA GLY A 259 -14.39 4.66 -22.39
C GLY A 259 -13.67 4.40 -23.71
N ASP A 260 -13.57 5.41 -24.57
CA ASP A 260 -12.87 5.33 -25.85
C ASP A 260 -11.35 5.24 -25.65
N GLU A 261 -10.80 6.02 -24.71
CA GLU A 261 -9.38 5.98 -24.35
C GLU A 261 -8.97 4.59 -23.83
N VAL A 262 -9.76 4.00 -22.93
CA VAL A 262 -9.50 2.66 -22.40
C VAL A 262 -9.58 1.61 -23.52
N GLN A 263 -10.62 1.66 -24.34
CA GLN A 263 -10.77 0.73 -25.46
C GLN A 263 -9.61 0.83 -26.45
N ALA A 264 -9.19 2.05 -26.80
CA ALA A 264 -8.06 2.30 -27.70
C ALA A 264 -6.73 1.78 -27.12
N ALA A 265 -6.49 1.97 -25.82
CA ALA A 265 -5.29 1.49 -25.16
C ALA A 265 -5.14 -0.03 -25.23
N PHE A 266 -6.25 -0.76 -25.16
CA PHE A 266 -6.25 -2.22 -25.20
C PHE A 266 -6.53 -2.84 -26.59
N ALA A 267 -6.74 -2.04 -27.62
CA ALA A 267 -7.10 -2.52 -28.97
C ALA A 267 -6.09 -3.50 -29.59
N LYS A 268 -4.81 -3.41 -29.21
CA LYS A 268 -3.72 -4.26 -29.75
C LYS A 268 -3.32 -5.41 -28.82
N TRP A 269 -3.95 -5.53 -27.65
CA TRP A 269 -3.62 -6.56 -26.69
C TRP A 269 -4.29 -7.89 -27.03
N PRO A 270 -3.62 -9.04 -26.80
CA PRO A 270 -4.13 -10.36 -27.20
C PRO A 270 -5.20 -10.88 -26.21
N MET A 271 -6.17 -10.05 -25.83
CA MET A 271 -7.25 -10.40 -24.92
C MET A 271 -8.61 -10.07 -25.54
N LYS A 272 -9.68 -10.68 -25.02
CA LYS A 272 -11.04 -10.31 -25.40
C LYS A 272 -11.49 -9.09 -24.58
N PHE A 273 -11.79 -7.99 -25.25
CA PHE A 273 -12.32 -6.76 -24.64
C PHE A 273 -13.83 -6.64 -24.94
N VAL A 274 -14.65 -6.56 -23.89
CA VAL A 274 -16.11 -6.38 -23.97
C VAL A 274 -16.48 -5.05 -23.35
N ARG A 275 -16.97 -4.10 -24.14
CA ARG A 275 -17.53 -2.83 -23.64
C ARG A 275 -19.04 -2.93 -23.57
N VAL A 276 -19.60 -2.65 -22.40
CA VAL A 276 -21.03 -2.65 -22.15
C VAL A 276 -21.49 -1.20 -21.97
N ASN A 277 -22.26 -0.67 -22.89
CA ASN A 277 -22.88 0.65 -22.73
C ASN A 277 -24.12 0.52 -21.84
N ALA A 278 -24.02 1.02 -20.62
CA ALA A 278 -25.06 0.94 -19.60
C ALA A 278 -25.56 2.33 -19.12
N GLU A 279 -25.17 3.43 -19.79
CA GLU A 279 -25.49 4.81 -19.37
C GLU A 279 -26.97 4.98 -19.02
N THR A 280 -27.89 4.62 -19.92
CA THR A 280 -29.34 4.78 -19.70
C THR A 280 -29.80 3.99 -18.46
N ARG A 281 -29.29 2.79 -18.27
CA ARG A 281 -29.61 1.91 -17.13
C ARG A 281 -29.24 2.54 -15.80
N PHE A 282 -28.01 3.06 -15.69
CA PHE A 282 -27.53 3.71 -14.48
C PHE A 282 -28.26 5.03 -14.20
N LEU A 283 -28.47 5.88 -15.22
CA LEU A 283 -29.19 7.13 -15.05
C LEU A 283 -30.62 6.89 -14.58
N THR A 284 -31.32 5.88 -15.12
CA THR A 284 -32.66 5.50 -14.68
C THR A 284 -32.70 5.08 -13.21
N LYS A 285 -31.73 4.31 -12.75
CA LYS A 285 -31.61 3.89 -11.33
C LYS A 285 -31.28 5.02 -10.38
N LEU A 286 -30.60 6.04 -10.86
CA LEU A 286 -30.19 7.22 -10.08
C LEU A 286 -31.25 8.34 -10.08
N ALA A 287 -32.32 8.19 -10.83
CA ALA A 287 -33.39 9.20 -10.88
C ALA A 287 -33.94 9.51 -9.47
N GLY A 288 -34.06 10.80 -9.13
CA GLY A 288 -34.50 11.26 -7.82
C GLY A 288 -33.54 11.07 -6.66
N GLN A 289 -32.31 10.51 -6.87
CA GLN A 289 -31.34 10.26 -5.80
C GLN A 289 -30.39 11.44 -5.61
N SER A 290 -30.49 12.10 -4.45
CA SER A 290 -29.63 13.23 -4.09
C SER A 290 -28.55 12.86 -3.06
N ASN A 291 -28.79 11.87 -2.21
CA ASN A 291 -27.84 11.46 -1.17
C ASN A 291 -26.62 10.74 -1.75
N PRO A 292 -25.38 11.20 -1.49
CA PRO A 292 -24.17 10.63 -2.07
C PRO A 292 -23.95 9.14 -1.74
N GLU A 293 -24.27 8.72 -0.53
CA GLU A 293 -24.09 7.33 -0.11
C GLU A 293 -25.08 6.39 -0.81
N ARG A 294 -26.34 6.83 -1.00
CA ARG A 294 -27.31 6.06 -1.79
C ARG A 294 -26.90 5.97 -3.25
N LYS A 295 -26.40 7.05 -3.85
CA LYS A 295 -25.85 7.02 -5.21
C LYS A 295 -24.74 5.96 -5.32
N ARG A 296 -23.81 5.96 -4.37
CA ARG A 296 -22.69 5.01 -4.34
C ARG A 296 -23.16 3.56 -4.28
N LYS A 297 -24.12 3.25 -3.41
CA LYS A 297 -24.71 1.91 -3.29
C LYS A 297 -25.40 1.47 -4.58
N ILE A 298 -26.26 2.32 -5.15
CA ILE A 298 -26.99 2.04 -6.40
C ILE A 298 -25.99 1.74 -7.53
N ILE A 299 -24.97 2.58 -7.68
CA ILE A 299 -23.96 2.40 -8.73
C ILE A 299 -23.19 1.09 -8.54
N GLY A 300 -22.78 0.79 -7.32
CA GLY A 300 -22.07 -0.46 -7.02
C GLY A 300 -22.92 -1.69 -7.29
N GLU A 301 -24.16 -1.73 -6.80
CA GLU A 301 -25.08 -2.84 -7.04
C GLU A 301 -25.37 -3.04 -8.53
N GLU A 302 -25.61 -1.97 -9.25
CA GLU A 302 -25.95 -2.04 -10.67
C GLU A 302 -24.75 -2.44 -11.52
N PHE A 303 -23.52 -2.00 -11.14
CA PHE A 303 -22.29 -2.44 -11.78
C PHE A 303 -22.11 -3.96 -11.65
N ILE A 304 -22.34 -4.51 -10.46
CA ILE A 304 -22.26 -5.95 -10.22
C ILE A 304 -23.27 -6.69 -11.11
N ARG A 305 -24.51 -6.24 -11.17
CA ARG A 305 -25.55 -6.88 -12.01
C ARG A 305 -25.19 -6.88 -13.50
N VAL A 306 -24.72 -5.76 -14.03
CA VAL A 306 -24.27 -5.67 -15.42
C VAL A 306 -23.12 -6.62 -15.68
N PHE A 307 -22.14 -6.66 -14.76
CA PHE A 307 -20.99 -7.56 -14.86
C PHE A 307 -21.41 -9.03 -14.84
N GLU A 308 -22.33 -9.42 -13.96
CA GLU A 308 -22.89 -10.77 -13.86
C GLU A 308 -23.61 -11.20 -15.16
N GLU A 309 -24.43 -10.32 -15.71
CA GLU A 309 -25.14 -10.56 -16.98
C GLU A 309 -24.15 -10.82 -18.12
N GLU A 310 -23.05 -10.06 -18.17
CA GLU A 310 -22.00 -10.27 -19.18
C GLU A 310 -21.19 -11.55 -18.90
N ALA A 311 -20.88 -11.85 -17.64
CA ALA A 311 -20.21 -13.08 -17.25
C ALA A 311 -21.00 -14.31 -17.69
N MET A 312 -22.34 -14.28 -17.52
CA MET A 312 -23.22 -15.36 -17.99
C MET A 312 -23.19 -15.53 -19.52
N LYS A 313 -23.14 -14.44 -20.29
CA LYS A 313 -23.03 -14.48 -21.76
C LYS A 313 -21.68 -15.03 -22.24
N ILE A 314 -20.61 -14.75 -21.48
CA ILE A 314 -19.26 -15.25 -21.78
C ILE A 314 -19.18 -16.78 -21.55
N GLY A 315 -19.97 -17.30 -20.61
CA GLY A 315 -20.06 -18.72 -20.28
C GLY A 315 -19.03 -19.15 -19.24
N ALA A 316 -18.59 -20.39 -19.26
CA ALA A 316 -17.72 -20.95 -18.23
C ALA A 316 -16.38 -20.22 -18.15
N VAL A 317 -16.10 -19.65 -16.97
CA VAL A 317 -14.87 -18.97 -16.59
C VAL A 317 -14.32 -19.62 -15.32
N ASP A 318 -13.02 -19.86 -15.27
CA ASP A 318 -12.38 -20.57 -14.16
C ASP A 318 -11.95 -19.61 -13.03
N TYR A 319 -11.52 -18.40 -13.38
CA TYR A 319 -10.95 -17.45 -12.44
C TYR A 319 -11.54 -16.05 -12.61
N LEU A 320 -11.75 -15.37 -11.48
CA LEU A 320 -12.02 -13.94 -11.44
C LEU A 320 -10.73 -13.21 -11.08
N ALA A 321 -10.36 -12.19 -11.86
CA ALA A 321 -9.21 -11.35 -11.54
C ALA A 321 -9.65 -10.01 -10.92
N GLN A 322 -8.86 -9.51 -9.98
CA GLN A 322 -9.08 -8.23 -9.30
C GLN A 322 -7.78 -7.42 -9.25
N GLY A 323 -7.90 -6.11 -9.38
CA GLY A 323 -6.78 -5.17 -9.27
C GLY A 323 -6.53 -4.71 -7.83
N THR A 324 -6.65 -5.59 -6.84
CA THR A 324 -6.32 -5.33 -5.43
C THR A 324 -4.85 -4.98 -5.31
N ILE A 325 -4.51 -3.97 -4.52
CA ILE A 325 -3.14 -3.52 -4.26
C ILE A 325 -2.78 -3.66 -2.78
N TYR A 326 -1.51 -3.54 -2.42
CA TYR A 326 -1.02 -3.85 -1.08
C TYR A 326 -1.65 -2.98 0.04
N PRO A 327 -1.88 -1.67 -0.13
CA PRO A 327 -2.63 -0.89 0.85
C PRO A 327 -4.03 -1.44 1.16
N ASP A 328 -4.74 -1.99 0.18
CA ASP A 328 -6.06 -2.60 0.39
C ASP A 328 -5.96 -3.84 1.29
N VAL A 329 -4.88 -4.63 1.13
CA VAL A 329 -4.61 -5.83 1.95
C VAL A 329 -4.31 -5.45 3.39
N ILE A 330 -3.44 -4.46 3.61
CA ILE A 330 -3.05 -3.99 4.95
C ILE A 330 -4.26 -3.41 5.69
N GLU A 331 -5.05 -2.54 5.04
CA GLU A 331 -6.24 -1.91 5.64
C GLU A 331 -7.37 -2.91 5.95
N SER A 332 -7.43 -4.04 5.23
CA SER A 332 -8.44 -5.09 5.46
C SER A 332 -8.11 -5.97 6.67
N GLY A 333 -6.94 -5.85 7.27
CA GLY A 333 -6.44 -6.67 8.38
C GLY A 333 -5.94 -8.04 7.89
N ALA A 334 -4.71 -8.36 8.14
CA ALA A 334 -4.06 -9.63 7.76
C ALA A 334 -4.54 -10.82 8.60
N GLY A 335 -5.81 -10.98 8.91
CA GLY A 335 -6.19 -12.03 9.84
C GLY A 335 -7.66 -12.28 10.11
N SER A 336 -8.53 -12.19 9.14
CA SER A 336 -9.82 -12.90 9.11
C SER A 336 -10.53 -12.57 7.81
N ALA A 337 -11.24 -13.55 7.26
CA ALA A 337 -11.94 -13.49 5.99
C ALA A 337 -12.35 -12.09 5.56
N ALA A 338 -11.69 -11.61 4.55
CA ALA A 338 -11.78 -10.27 4.00
C ALA A 338 -13.17 -9.65 4.12
N VAL A 339 -13.30 -8.64 4.97
CA VAL A 339 -14.28 -7.61 4.72
C VAL A 339 -13.69 -6.78 3.58
N ILE A 340 -13.77 -7.33 2.37
CA ILE A 340 -13.42 -6.65 1.14
C ILE A 340 -14.28 -5.40 1.10
N LYS A 341 -13.65 -4.22 1.02
CA LYS A 341 -14.34 -2.94 0.91
C LYS A 341 -15.45 -3.07 -0.16
N SER A 342 -16.66 -2.72 0.18
CA SER A 342 -17.89 -2.89 -0.62
C SER A 342 -17.90 -2.24 -2.02
N HIS A 343 -16.83 -1.57 -2.42
CA HIS A 343 -16.69 -0.94 -3.74
C HIS A 343 -15.72 -1.63 -4.70
N HIS A 344 -14.96 -2.62 -4.21
CA HIS A 344 -14.09 -3.46 -5.03
C HIS A 344 -14.51 -4.92 -4.99
N ASN A 345 -15.61 -5.20 -4.26
CA ASN A 345 -16.03 -6.55 -3.98
C ASN A 345 -17.07 -7.03 -5.00
N VAL A 346 -16.65 -7.87 -5.91
CA VAL A 346 -17.53 -8.76 -6.67
C VAL A 346 -18.00 -9.93 -5.78
N GLY A 347 -18.00 -9.74 -4.46
CA GLY A 347 -18.48 -10.73 -3.47
C GLY A 347 -20.00 -10.88 -3.41
N GLY A 348 -20.73 -10.20 -4.29
CA GLY A 348 -22.18 -10.37 -4.50
C GLY A 348 -22.52 -11.19 -5.74
N LEU A 349 -21.56 -11.88 -6.35
CA LEU A 349 -21.87 -12.76 -7.48
C LEU A 349 -22.77 -13.90 -7.02
N PRO A 350 -23.83 -14.24 -7.79
CA PRO A 350 -24.74 -15.32 -7.45
C PRO A 350 -24.02 -16.65 -7.32
N ASP A 351 -24.55 -17.54 -6.49
CA ASP A 351 -24.03 -18.90 -6.22
C ASP A 351 -23.83 -19.76 -7.48
N HIS A 352 -24.30 -19.32 -8.63
CA HIS A 352 -24.21 -20.06 -9.90
C HIS A 352 -22.93 -19.74 -10.70
N VAL A 353 -22.20 -18.68 -10.39
CA VAL A 353 -20.89 -18.39 -11.03
C VAL A 353 -19.81 -18.89 -10.08
N LYS A 354 -19.43 -20.14 -10.20
CA LYS A 354 -18.40 -20.76 -9.37
C LYS A 354 -17.03 -20.55 -10.00
N PHE A 355 -16.28 -19.57 -9.52
CA PHE A 355 -14.87 -19.47 -9.82
C PHE A 355 -14.05 -20.46 -8.99
N ARG A 356 -12.98 -21.01 -9.54
CA ARG A 356 -12.03 -21.86 -8.81
C ARG A 356 -11.24 -21.05 -7.79
N ALA A 357 -10.83 -19.82 -8.18
CA ALA A 357 -10.13 -18.89 -7.32
C ALA A 357 -10.24 -17.45 -7.83
N ILE A 358 -9.90 -16.50 -6.95
CA ILE A 358 -9.67 -15.10 -7.28
C ILE A 358 -8.18 -14.91 -7.53
N LEU A 359 -7.83 -14.21 -8.62
CA LEU A 359 -6.47 -13.81 -8.98
C LEU A 359 -6.24 -12.35 -8.64
N GLU A 360 -5.28 -12.09 -7.78
CA GLU A 360 -4.92 -10.74 -7.33
C GLU A 360 -3.43 -10.46 -7.59
N PRO A 361 -3.03 -10.34 -8.87
CA PRO A 361 -1.63 -10.29 -9.21
C PRO A 361 -0.90 -9.02 -8.75
N LEU A 362 -1.61 -8.00 -8.28
CA LEU A 362 -1.03 -6.74 -7.80
C LEU A 362 -1.07 -6.59 -6.28
N LYS A 363 -1.61 -7.57 -5.54
CA LYS A 363 -1.89 -7.47 -4.10
C LYS A 363 -0.69 -7.17 -3.20
N MET A 364 0.53 -7.38 -3.70
CA MET A 364 1.77 -7.11 -2.96
C MET A 364 2.46 -5.83 -3.42
N LEU A 365 1.84 -5.03 -4.30
CA LEU A 365 2.41 -3.80 -4.84
C LEU A 365 1.77 -2.55 -4.25
N PHE A 366 2.59 -1.54 -3.97
CA PHE A 366 2.12 -0.18 -3.71
C PHE A 366 1.70 0.52 -5.00
N LYS A 367 0.95 1.61 -4.88
CA LYS A 367 0.37 2.35 -6.03
C LYS A 367 1.41 2.87 -7.01
N ASP A 368 2.56 3.32 -6.52
CA ASP A 368 3.69 3.78 -7.34
C ASP A 368 4.38 2.61 -8.05
N GLU A 369 4.54 1.46 -7.39
CA GLU A 369 5.03 0.22 -8.02
C GLU A 369 4.08 -0.26 -9.12
N VAL A 370 2.76 -0.21 -8.88
CA VAL A 370 1.75 -0.52 -9.91
C VAL A 370 1.88 0.39 -11.13
N ARG A 371 2.09 1.69 -10.93
CA ARG A 371 2.32 2.63 -12.03
C ARG A 371 3.61 2.33 -12.78
N GLN A 372 4.68 2.01 -12.07
CA GLN A 372 5.94 1.62 -12.68
C GLN A 372 5.79 0.33 -13.49
N LEU A 373 5.13 -0.69 -12.93
CA LEU A 373 4.80 -1.93 -13.63
C LEU A 373 3.97 -1.65 -14.90
N GLY A 374 3.03 -0.72 -14.84
CA GLY A 374 2.25 -0.30 -16.01
C GLY A 374 3.11 0.28 -17.14
N ARG A 375 4.15 1.05 -16.80
CA ARG A 375 5.15 1.53 -17.79
C ARG A 375 5.99 0.40 -18.37
N GLU A 376 6.45 -0.53 -17.52
CA GLU A 376 7.19 -1.73 -17.94
C GLU A 376 6.37 -2.66 -18.86
N LEU A 377 5.05 -2.65 -18.71
CA LEU A 377 4.12 -3.36 -19.59
C LEU A 377 3.78 -2.57 -20.87
N GLY A 378 4.24 -1.33 -21.00
CA GLY A 378 4.00 -0.50 -22.20
C GLY A 378 2.62 0.16 -22.25
N LEU A 379 1.95 0.31 -21.11
CA LEU A 379 0.70 1.09 -21.05
C LEU A 379 0.97 2.57 -21.33
N PRO A 380 0.04 3.28 -22.01
CA PRO A 380 0.18 4.71 -22.27
C PRO A 380 0.27 5.52 -20.97
N GLU A 381 1.13 6.55 -20.94
CA GLU A 381 1.36 7.37 -19.76
C GLU A 381 0.06 8.01 -19.21
N TYR A 382 -0.87 8.43 -20.07
CA TYR A 382 -2.15 9.00 -19.65
C TYR A 382 -3.04 8.03 -18.85
N LEU A 383 -2.84 6.70 -18.98
CA LEU A 383 -3.51 5.71 -18.15
C LEU A 383 -2.75 5.49 -16.83
N VAL A 384 -1.43 5.42 -16.89
CA VAL A 384 -0.57 5.11 -15.74
C VAL A 384 -0.50 6.27 -14.76
N SER A 385 -0.38 7.52 -15.27
CA SER A 385 -0.32 8.74 -14.46
C SER A 385 -1.69 9.33 -14.11
N ARG A 386 -2.78 8.66 -14.52
CA ARG A 386 -4.15 9.13 -14.32
C ARG A 386 -4.41 9.55 -12.88
N GLN A 387 -4.98 10.75 -12.72
CA GLN A 387 -5.43 11.26 -11.43
C GLN A 387 -6.50 10.34 -10.81
N PRO A 388 -6.49 10.15 -9.48
CA PRO A 388 -7.49 9.36 -8.79
C PRO A 388 -8.92 9.79 -9.16
N PHE A 389 -9.77 8.81 -9.38
CA PHE A 389 -11.16 9.04 -9.73
C PHE A 389 -12.04 8.09 -8.89
N PRO A 390 -13.11 8.59 -8.29
CA PRO A 390 -13.95 7.75 -7.42
C PRO A 390 -14.65 6.65 -8.22
N GLY A 391 -14.79 5.45 -7.63
CA GLY A 391 -15.49 4.32 -8.25
C GLY A 391 -16.90 4.65 -8.79
N PRO A 392 -17.74 5.43 -8.05
CA PRO A 392 -19.04 5.89 -8.56
C PRO A 392 -18.96 6.95 -9.68
N GLY A 393 -17.78 7.32 -10.13
CA GLY A 393 -17.59 8.30 -11.19
C GLY A 393 -18.03 9.71 -10.80
N LEU A 394 -18.50 10.46 -11.78
CA LEU A 394 -18.96 11.84 -11.61
C LEU A 394 -20.21 11.98 -10.74
N ALA A 395 -20.99 10.93 -10.53
CA ALA A 395 -22.25 10.99 -9.79
C ALA A 395 -22.13 11.57 -8.38
N ILE A 396 -21.02 11.27 -7.66
CA ILE A 396 -20.82 11.77 -6.29
C ILE A 396 -20.37 13.23 -6.27
N ARG A 397 -19.88 13.76 -7.38
CA ARG A 397 -19.51 15.18 -7.54
C ARG A 397 -20.69 16.04 -7.93
N ILE A 398 -21.81 15.44 -8.37
CA ILE A 398 -23.06 16.14 -8.71
C ILE A 398 -23.85 16.37 -7.43
N ILE A 399 -24.08 17.63 -7.08
CA ILE A 399 -24.96 18.02 -5.97
C ILE A 399 -26.42 17.83 -6.40
N GLY A 400 -27.22 17.18 -5.54
CA GLY A 400 -28.59 16.85 -5.83
C GLY A 400 -28.74 15.65 -6.76
N GLU A 401 -29.80 15.58 -7.52
CA GLU A 401 -30.12 14.50 -8.45
C GLU A 401 -29.13 14.42 -9.62
N VAL A 402 -28.81 13.19 -10.03
CA VAL A 402 -27.95 12.90 -11.20
C VAL A 402 -28.83 12.87 -12.46
N THR A 403 -28.56 13.77 -13.39
CA THR A 403 -29.17 13.80 -14.72
C THR A 403 -28.09 13.73 -15.80
N LYS A 404 -28.48 13.34 -17.02
CA LYS A 404 -27.55 13.32 -18.15
C LYS A 404 -26.94 14.70 -18.41
N GLU A 405 -27.75 15.76 -18.37
CA GLU A 405 -27.30 17.13 -18.58
C GLU A 405 -26.25 17.56 -17.56
N LYS A 406 -26.48 17.29 -16.25
CA LYS A 406 -25.49 17.57 -15.19
C LYS A 406 -24.21 16.76 -15.35
N ALA A 407 -24.35 15.49 -15.74
CA ALA A 407 -23.18 14.63 -15.97
C ALA A 407 -22.35 15.14 -17.16
N ASP A 408 -22.99 15.54 -18.25
CA ASP A 408 -22.31 16.08 -19.44
C ASP A 408 -21.64 17.42 -19.14
N THR A 409 -22.32 18.32 -18.42
CA THR A 409 -21.74 19.60 -17.97
C THR A 409 -20.50 19.36 -17.10
N LEU A 410 -20.60 18.43 -16.14
CA LEU A 410 -19.48 18.12 -15.24
C LEU A 410 -18.32 17.44 -15.96
N ARG A 411 -18.58 16.59 -16.97
CA ARG A 411 -17.53 16.02 -17.84
C ARG A 411 -16.71 17.10 -18.54
N GLN A 412 -17.39 18.11 -19.09
CA GLN A 412 -16.72 19.23 -19.77
C GLN A 412 -15.88 20.05 -18.76
N ALA A 413 -16.45 20.35 -17.58
CA ALA A 413 -15.74 21.08 -16.54
C ALA A 413 -14.50 20.30 -16.04
N ASP A 414 -14.63 18.99 -15.77
CA ASP A 414 -13.51 18.13 -15.37
C ASP A 414 -12.42 18.07 -16.46
N PHE A 415 -12.84 18.00 -17.73
CA PHE A 415 -11.90 18.00 -18.85
C PHE A 415 -11.10 19.30 -18.93
N ILE A 416 -11.78 20.47 -18.91
CA ILE A 416 -11.12 21.78 -18.95
C ILE A 416 -10.17 21.95 -17.78
N PHE A 417 -10.61 21.60 -16.56
CA PHE A 417 -9.80 21.70 -15.36
C PHE A 417 -8.53 20.87 -15.45
N ARG A 418 -8.63 19.60 -15.87
CA ARG A 418 -7.48 18.71 -16.03
C ARG A 418 -6.54 19.13 -17.15
N ASP A 419 -7.07 19.64 -18.27
CA ASP A 419 -6.28 20.14 -19.38
C ASP A 419 -5.42 21.33 -18.95
N ILE A 420 -5.99 22.26 -18.18
CA ILE A 420 -5.27 23.40 -17.62
C ILE A 420 -4.16 22.94 -16.68
N LEU A 421 -4.46 22.00 -15.76
CA LEU A 421 -3.45 21.45 -14.84
C LEU A 421 -2.30 20.76 -15.60
N THR A 422 -2.63 19.95 -16.59
CA THR A 422 -1.61 19.24 -17.39
C THR A 422 -0.72 20.21 -18.16
N LYS A 423 -1.25 21.33 -18.64
CA LYS A 423 -0.46 22.37 -19.34
C LYS A 423 0.39 23.24 -18.40
N ALA A 424 0.00 23.31 -17.13
CA ALA A 424 0.74 24.08 -16.12
C ALA A 424 1.92 23.29 -15.49
N GLY A 425 2.03 21.99 -15.70
CA GLY A 425 3.04 21.10 -15.13
C GLY A 425 2.51 20.38 -13.90
#